data_f80b4ac34591fe3dfe88df4c4139f971
#
_entry.id   f80b4ac34591fe3dfe88df4c4139f971
#
_cell.length_a   1.000
_cell.length_b   1.000
_cell.length_c   1.000
_cell.angle_alpha   90.00
_cell.angle_beta   90.00
_cell.angle_gamma   90.00
#
_symmetry.space_group_name_H-M   'P 1'
#
loop_
_entity.id
_entity.type
_entity.pdbx_description
1 polymer ?
#
loop_
_entity_poly.entity_id
_entity_poly.type
_entity_poly.pdbx_seq_one_letter_code
_entity_poly.pdbx_strand_id
1 'polypeptide(L)'
;MLLDKPARVFAVGVNHRSGTAFLRDRLFVDEEMLPEVYGRLAGGGIRQAVILSTCDRIEIQGADAEPERAVDVVQDVFKGAASGEEDTLENAVYTHFDTAAVRHIMAVASSLDSQIVGEPQVLGQVREAHRNAIAAGMSGHDLDNVLQAAYTTAKRVRSETSIGERAVSIASAAVQIAKDLHGRLNELSVLIVGLGEIADLIVRQLKAA
;
A
#
# COMPACT_ATOMS: atom_id res chain seq x y z
N MET A 1 -12.87 -12.72 -35.15
CA MET A 1 -12.92 -12.94 -33.71
C MET A 1 -11.48 -12.81 -33.22
N LEU A 2 -11.05 -11.61 -32.86
CA LEU A 2 -9.75 -11.38 -32.25
C LEU A 2 -9.83 -12.10 -30.91
N LEU A 3 -9.00 -13.12 -30.71
CA LEU A 3 -8.84 -13.74 -29.40
C LEU A 3 -8.34 -12.62 -28.46
N ASP A 4 -9.17 -12.21 -27.50
CA ASP A 4 -8.73 -11.30 -26.45
C ASP A 4 -7.47 -11.89 -25.83
N LYS A 5 -6.40 -11.11 -25.83
CA LYS A 5 -5.17 -11.50 -25.13
C LYS A 5 -5.51 -11.69 -23.65
N PRO A 6 -5.00 -12.73 -22.99
CA PRO A 6 -5.21 -12.87 -21.56
C PRO A 6 -4.66 -11.65 -20.83
N ALA A 7 -5.39 -11.19 -19.82
CA ALA A 7 -4.93 -10.10 -18.99
C ALA A 7 -3.68 -10.53 -18.21
N ARG A 8 -2.71 -9.64 -18.13
CA ARG A 8 -1.46 -9.79 -17.39
C ARG A 8 -1.46 -8.85 -16.19
N VAL A 9 -0.96 -9.31 -15.07
CA VAL A 9 -0.94 -8.55 -13.81
C VAL A 9 0.22 -7.56 -13.82
N PHE A 10 -0.03 -6.35 -13.30
CA PHE A 10 1.00 -5.35 -13.07
C PHE A 10 0.85 -4.70 -11.68
N ALA A 11 1.94 -4.16 -11.16
CA ALA A 11 1.95 -3.29 -9.98
C ALA A 11 2.94 -2.15 -10.22
N VAL A 12 2.49 -0.92 -10.01
CA VAL A 12 3.27 0.30 -10.20
C VAL A 12 3.11 1.17 -8.95
N GLY A 13 4.19 1.64 -8.38
CA GLY A 13 4.09 2.43 -7.18
C GLY A 13 5.38 3.07 -6.69
N VAL A 14 5.23 3.80 -5.61
CA VAL A 14 6.31 4.38 -4.80
C VAL A 14 6.10 3.93 -3.36
N ASN A 15 7.15 3.47 -2.70
CA ASN A 15 7.08 3.06 -1.30
C ASN A 15 8.20 3.72 -0.46
N HIS A 16 8.25 3.38 0.84
CA HIS A 16 9.24 3.92 1.79
C HIS A 16 10.71 3.65 1.41
N ARG A 17 10.98 2.65 0.57
CA ARG A 17 12.33 2.31 0.10
C ARG A 17 12.70 3.03 -1.19
N SER A 18 11.72 3.28 -2.04
CA SER A 18 11.96 3.83 -3.37
C SER A 18 11.80 5.35 -3.43
N GLY A 19 10.95 5.94 -2.57
CA GLY A 19 10.68 7.37 -2.59
C GLY A 19 10.71 8.05 -1.22
N THR A 20 10.93 9.36 -1.23
CA THR A 20 10.91 10.19 -0.02
C THR A 20 9.50 10.27 0.58
N ALA A 21 9.40 10.60 1.88
CA ALA A 21 8.10 10.87 2.51
C ALA A 21 7.35 12.01 1.80
N PHE A 22 8.05 13.06 1.42
CA PHE A 22 7.49 14.20 0.70
C PHE A 22 6.85 13.80 -0.64
N LEU A 23 7.53 12.95 -1.43
CA LEU A 23 6.97 12.44 -2.69
C LEU A 23 5.73 11.58 -2.43
N ARG A 24 5.76 10.69 -1.42
CA ARG A 24 4.59 9.88 -1.08
C ARG A 24 3.40 10.73 -0.62
N ASP A 25 3.62 11.78 0.16
CA ASP A 25 2.57 12.72 0.57
C ASP A 25 1.94 13.44 -0.64
N ARG A 26 2.74 13.77 -1.67
CA ARG A 26 2.25 14.35 -2.91
C ARG A 26 1.41 13.39 -3.75
N LEU A 27 1.76 12.11 -3.74
CA LEU A 27 1.07 11.06 -4.48
C LEU A 27 -0.11 10.47 -3.70
N PHE A 28 -0.25 10.81 -2.42
CA PHE A 28 -1.28 10.25 -1.56
C PHE A 28 -2.67 10.50 -2.11
N VAL A 29 -3.48 9.45 -2.14
CA VAL A 29 -4.86 9.47 -2.61
C VAL A 29 -5.77 9.14 -1.43
N ASP A 30 -6.56 10.09 -0.98
CA ASP A 30 -7.60 9.89 0.02
C ASP A 30 -8.92 9.42 -0.60
N GLU A 31 -9.92 9.15 0.23
CA GLU A 31 -11.23 8.66 -0.23
C GLU A 31 -11.94 9.65 -1.15
N GLU A 32 -11.78 10.96 -0.93
CA GLU A 32 -12.44 12.01 -1.73
C GLU A 32 -11.84 12.08 -3.14
N MET A 33 -10.55 11.77 -3.28
CA MET A 33 -9.81 11.78 -4.55
C MET A 33 -10.03 10.51 -5.39
N LEU A 34 -10.43 9.39 -4.77
CA LEU A 34 -10.57 8.10 -5.46
C LEU A 34 -11.41 8.15 -6.75
N PRO A 35 -12.59 8.83 -6.78
CA PRO A 35 -13.39 8.87 -8.00
C PRO A 35 -12.68 9.54 -9.18
N GLU A 36 -11.92 10.60 -8.93
CA GLU A 36 -11.16 11.29 -9.95
C GLU A 36 -10.02 10.41 -10.48
N VAL A 37 -9.24 9.80 -9.57
CA VAL A 37 -8.11 8.96 -9.95
C VAL A 37 -8.58 7.72 -10.72
N TYR A 38 -9.65 7.03 -10.27
CA TYR A 38 -10.25 5.94 -11.01
C TYR A 38 -10.78 6.40 -12.38
N GLY A 39 -11.39 7.59 -12.47
CA GLY A 39 -11.83 8.19 -13.72
C GLY A 39 -10.69 8.40 -14.72
N ARG A 40 -9.52 8.85 -14.26
CA ARG A 40 -8.31 9.03 -15.09
C ARG A 40 -7.77 7.67 -15.58
N LEU A 41 -7.70 6.66 -14.71
CA LEU A 41 -7.28 5.31 -15.07
C LEU A 41 -8.22 4.69 -16.13
N ALA A 42 -9.54 4.78 -15.92
CA ALA A 42 -10.56 4.30 -16.85
C ALA A 42 -10.51 5.05 -18.17
N GLY A 43 -10.32 6.39 -18.16
CA GLY A 43 -10.14 7.22 -19.34
C GLY A 43 -8.90 6.84 -20.14
N GLY A 44 -7.83 6.38 -19.50
CA GLY A 44 -6.65 5.77 -20.11
C GLY A 44 -6.88 4.34 -20.59
N GLY A 45 -8.08 3.77 -20.42
CA GLY A 45 -8.47 2.44 -20.91
C GLY A 45 -8.18 1.29 -19.95
N ILE A 46 -7.73 1.55 -18.71
CA ILE A 46 -7.56 0.51 -17.70
C ILE A 46 -8.94 0.09 -17.18
N ARG A 47 -9.18 -1.22 -17.12
CA ARG A 47 -10.47 -1.79 -16.69
C ARG A 47 -10.42 -2.43 -15.32
N GLN A 48 -9.25 -2.87 -14.88
CA GLN A 48 -9.05 -3.54 -13.61
C GLN A 48 -7.87 -2.88 -12.90
N ALA A 49 -8.14 -2.14 -11.82
CA ALA A 49 -7.13 -1.51 -11.00
C ALA A 49 -7.60 -1.34 -9.55
N VAL A 50 -6.70 -1.55 -8.60
CA VAL A 50 -6.84 -1.23 -7.19
C VAL A 50 -5.83 -0.16 -6.83
N ILE A 51 -6.25 0.90 -6.17
CA ILE A 51 -5.39 1.97 -5.65
C ILE A 51 -5.14 1.70 -4.18
N LEU A 52 -3.91 1.31 -3.85
CA LEU A 52 -3.46 1.13 -2.47
C LEU A 52 -2.67 2.36 -2.04
N SER A 53 -3.31 3.25 -1.27
CA SER A 53 -2.73 4.48 -0.74
C SER A 53 -2.65 4.40 0.78
N THR A 54 -1.46 4.42 1.33
CA THR A 54 -1.16 4.33 2.77
C THR A 54 -0.01 5.26 3.12
N CYS A 55 0.32 5.42 4.40
CA CYS A 55 1.49 6.19 4.82
C CYS A 55 2.82 5.60 4.31
N ASP A 56 2.83 4.32 3.95
CA ASP A 56 4.03 3.57 3.55
C ASP A 56 4.21 3.48 2.03
N ARG A 57 3.11 3.51 1.26
CA ARG A 57 3.11 3.37 -0.20
C ARG A 57 1.91 3.98 -0.87
N ILE A 58 2.12 4.40 -2.10
CA ILE A 58 1.08 4.62 -3.09
C ILE A 58 1.35 3.67 -4.25
N GLU A 59 0.41 2.76 -4.53
CA GLU A 59 0.58 1.69 -5.49
C GLU A 59 -0.72 1.45 -6.24
N ILE A 60 -0.63 1.27 -7.56
CA ILE A 60 -1.72 0.83 -8.40
C ILE A 60 -1.41 -0.59 -8.87
N GLN A 61 -2.28 -1.53 -8.46
CA GLN A 61 -2.23 -2.93 -8.84
C GLN A 61 -3.34 -3.17 -9.86
N GLY A 62 -3.02 -3.82 -10.96
CA GLY A 62 -4.02 -4.01 -12.02
C GLY A 62 -3.80 -5.27 -12.85
N ALA A 63 -4.77 -5.51 -13.75
CA ALA A 63 -4.69 -6.53 -14.79
C ALA A 63 -5.16 -5.94 -16.12
N ASP A 64 -4.35 -6.09 -17.17
CA ASP A 64 -4.61 -5.57 -18.50
C ASP A 64 -4.01 -6.49 -19.58
N ALA A 65 -4.63 -6.51 -20.78
CA ALA A 65 -4.09 -7.25 -21.93
C ALA A 65 -2.79 -6.62 -22.47
N GLU A 66 -2.58 -5.33 -22.21
CA GLU A 66 -1.41 -4.53 -22.58
C GLU A 66 -0.85 -3.81 -21.34
N PRO A 67 -0.23 -4.54 -20.39
CA PRO A 67 0.15 -4.00 -19.10
C PRO A 67 1.23 -2.91 -19.21
N GLU A 68 2.07 -2.94 -20.23
CA GLU A 68 3.06 -1.90 -20.48
C GLU A 68 2.37 -0.54 -20.76
N ARG A 69 1.33 -0.52 -21.59
CA ARG A 69 0.50 0.68 -21.81
C ARG A 69 -0.24 1.11 -20.54
N ALA A 70 -0.74 0.15 -19.78
CA ALA A 70 -1.41 0.47 -18.51
C ALA A 70 -0.45 1.14 -17.52
N VAL A 71 0.81 0.70 -17.48
CA VAL A 71 1.88 1.32 -16.68
C VAL A 71 2.13 2.77 -17.12
N ASP A 72 2.18 3.06 -18.41
CA ASP A 72 2.35 4.43 -18.92
C ASP A 72 1.21 5.34 -18.42
N VAL A 73 -0.04 4.86 -18.47
CA VAL A 73 -1.20 5.60 -17.94
C VAL A 73 -1.06 5.87 -16.43
N VAL A 74 -0.62 4.87 -15.65
CA VAL A 74 -0.39 5.05 -14.21
C VAL A 74 0.71 6.07 -13.94
N GLN A 75 1.81 6.01 -14.69
CA GLN A 75 2.89 6.98 -14.56
C GLN A 75 2.45 8.40 -14.89
N ASP A 76 1.59 8.59 -15.89
CA ASP A 76 1.02 9.91 -16.21
C ASP A 76 0.09 10.42 -15.09
N VAL A 77 -0.65 9.53 -14.43
CA VAL A 77 -1.42 9.88 -13.22
C VAL A 77 -0.49 10.37 -12.11
N PHE A 78 0.60 9.65 -11.85
CA PHE A 78 1.60 10.01 -10.84
C PHE A 78 2.32 11.33 -11.18
N LYS A 79 2.72 11.53 -12.44
CA LYS A 79 3.34 12.79 -12.90
C LYS A 79 2.42 13.99 -12.64
N GLY A 80 1.13 13.84 -12.93
CA GLY A 80 0.16 14.88 -12.65
C GLY A 80 0.03 15.26 -11.17
N ALA A 81 0.22 14.31 -10.26
CA ALA A 81 0.18 14.53 -8.82
C ALA A 81 1.53 15.04 -8.26
N ALA A 82 2.65 14.59 -8.83
CA ALA A 82 4.01 14.90 -8.38
C ALA A 82 4.54 16.27 -8.87
N SER A 83 3.69 17.19 -9.32
CA SER A 83 4.08 18.47 -9.91
C SER A 83 5.26 19.15 -9.19
N GLY A 84 6.37 19.36 -9.92
CA GLY A 84 7.62 19.90 -9.41
C GLY A 84 8.61 18.88 -8.82
N GLU A 85 8.27 17.57 -8.85
CA GLU A 85 9.10 16.46 -8.36
C GLU A 85 9.28 15.36 -9.42
N GLU A 86 9.19 15.72 -10.71
CA GLU A 86 9.17 14.77 -11.81
C GLU A 86 10.44 13.90 -11.86
N ASP A 87 11.62 14.50 -11.68
CA ASP A 87 12.91 13.80 -11.65
C ASP A 87 13.01 12.84 -10.45
N THR A 88 12.47 13.26 -9.29
CA THR A 88 12.41 12.43 -8.08
C THR A 88 11.47 11.25 -8.29
N LEU A 89 10.32 11.49 -8.94
CA LEU A 89 9.34 10.46 -9.26
C LEU A 89 9.90 9.40 -10.19
N GLU A 90 10.57 9.80 -11.27
CA GLU A 90 11.13 8.87 -12.27
C GLU A 90 12.08 7.85 -11.64
N ASN A 91 12.89 8.31 -10.68
CA ASN A 91 13.83 7.44 -9.94
C ASN A 91 13.17 6.62 -8.82
N ALA A 92 11.96 6.99 -8.38
CA ALA A 92 11.29 6.37 -7.25
C ALA A 92 10.23 5.34 -7.65
N VAL A 93 9.69 5.42 -8.87
CA VAL A 93 8.64 4.49 -9.34
C VAL A 93 9.23 3.12 -9.63
N TYR A 94 8.69 2.12 -8.95
CA TYR A 94 8.93 0.72 -9.32
C TYR A 94 7.77 0.18 -10.15
N THR A 95 8.10 -0.81 -10.99
CA THR A 95 7.12 -1.51 -11.82
C THR A 95 7.39 -3.01 -11.77
N HIS A 96 6.33 -3.79 -11.58
CA HIS A 96 6.35 -5.24 -11.62
C HIS A 96 5.31 -5.76 -12.60
N PHE A 97 5.64 -6.85 -13.29
CA PHE A 97 4.74 -7.53 -14.23
C PHE A 97 4.61 -9.02 -13.88
N ASP A 98 3.48 -9.60 -14.25
CA ASP A 98 3.22 -11.03 -14.22
C ASP A 98 3.55 -11.68 -12.86
N THR A 99 4.38 -12.70 -12.84
CA THR A 99 4.77 -13.42 -11.63
C THR A 99 5.44 -12.51 -10.59
N ALA A 100 6.21 -11.49 -11.03
CA ALA A 100 6.82 -10.53 -10.13
C ALA A 100 5.76 -9.63 -9.47
N ALA A 101 4.76 -9.18 -10.24
CA ALA A 101 3.63 -8.42 -9.71
C ALA A 101 2.79 -9.24 -8.71
N VAL A 102 2.45 -10.47 -9.07
CA VAL A 102 1.70 -11.37 -8.17
C VAL A 102 2.47 -11.62 -6.87
N ARG A 103 3.77 -11.92 -6.96
CA ARG A 103 4.64 -12.09 -5.78
C ARG A 103 4.66 -10.83 -4.91
N HIS A 104 4.79 -9.66 -5.54
CA HIS A 104 4.81 -8.36 -4.85
C HIS A 104 3.47 -8.10 -4.13
N ILE A 105 2.34 -8.26 -4.80
CA ILE A 105 0.99 -8.10 -4.22
C ILE A 105 0.80 -9.02 -3.00
N MET A 106 1.23 -10.27 -3.10
CA MET A 106 1.18 -11.22 -1.98
C MET A 106 2.09 -10.79 -0.81
N ALA A 107 3.30 -10.30 -1.10
CA ALA A 107 4.22 -9.81 -0.08
C ALA A 107 3.67 -8.58 0.64
N VAL A 108 3.08 -7.64 -0.11
CA VAL A 108 2.41 -6.44 0.42
C VAL A 108 1.24 -6.85 1.32
N ALA A 109 0.31 -7.67 0.83
CA ALA A 109 -0.85 -8.14 1.60
C ALA A 109 -0.46 -8.91 2.87
N SER A 110 0.70 -9.56 2.85
CA SER A 110 1.27 -10.29 4.00
C SER A 110 2.08 -9.40 4.94
N SER A 111 2.19 -8.10 4.69
CA SER A 111 3.03 -7.15 5.44
C SER A 111 4.51 -7.52 5.47
N LEU A 112 5.00 -8.21 4.44
CA LEU A 112 6.42 -8.57 4.28
C LEU A 112 7.21 -7.46 3.62
N ASP A 113 6.55 -6.62 2.83
CA ASP A 113 7.10 -5.45 2.17
C ASP A 113 6.50 -4.16 2.78
N SER A 114 6.61 -4.00 4.07
CA SER A 114 6.17 -2.84 4.84
C SER A 114 7.31 -2.27 5.66
N GLN A 115 7.23 -1.01 6.03
CA GLN A 115 8.22 -0.36 6.92
C GLN A 115 8.31 -1.11 8.25
N ILE A 116 7.17 -1.58 8.75
CA ILE A 116 7.10 -2.48 9.89
C ILE A 116 6.59 -3.83 9.41
N VAL A 117 7.51 -4.79 9.32
CA VAL A 117 7.19 -6.15 8.87
C VAL A 117 6.21 -6.82 9.82
N GLY A 118 5.11 -7.37 9.28
CA GLY A 118 4.09 -8.05 10.07
C GLY A 118 2.98 -7.15 10.61
N GLU A 119 2.94 -5.87 10.27
CA GLU A 119 1.90 -4.93 10.70
C GLU A 119 0.49 -5.45 10.37
N PRO A 120 -0.43 -5.51 11.37
CA PRO A 120 -1.75 -6.11 11.18
C PRO A 120 -2.69 -5.31 10.27
N GLN A 121 -2.44 -4.02 10.10
CA GLN A 121 -3.34 -3.10 9.40
C GLN A 121 -3.31 -3.27 7.88
N VAL A 122 -2.15 -3.65 7.30
CA VAL A 122 -1.93 -3.68 5.84
C VAL A 122 -2.93 -4.57 5.11
N LEU A 123 -3.24 -5.77 5.62
CA LEU A 123 -4.24 -6.63 5.00
C LEU A 123 -5.64 -6.00 5.01
N GLY A 124 -5.97 -5.25 6.05
CA GLY A 124 -7.20 -4.46 6.13
C GLY A 124 -7.26 -3.39 5.03
N GLN A 125 -6.17 -2.64 4.88
CA GLN A 125 -6.03 -1.59 3.86
C GLN A 125 -6.12 -2.15 2.43
N VAL A 126 -5.48 -3.29 2.14
CA VAL A 126 -5.59 -3.95 0.82
C VAL A 126 -7.04 -4.37 0.53
N ARG A 127 -7.76 -4.88 1.53
CA ARG A 127 -9.19 -5.25 1.36
C ARG A 127 -10.07 -4.03 1.16
N GLU A 128 -9.78 -2.92 1.83
CA GLU A 128 -10.50 -1.67 1.66
C GLU A 128 -10.27 -1.08 0.28
N ALA A 129 -9.02 -1.01 -0.17
CA ALA A 129 -8.66 -0.62 -1.52
C ALA A 129 -9.39 -1.46 -2.58
N HIS A 130 -9.50 -2.79 -2.38
CA HIS A 130 -10.26 -3.67 -3.26
C HIS A 130 -11.76 -3.36 -3.24
N ARG A 131 -12.37 -3.11 -2.07
CA ARG A 131 -13.79 -2.69 -2.00
C ARG A 131 -14.04 -1.38 -2.74
N ASN A 132 -13.12 -0.43 -2.64
CA ASN A 132 -13.20 0.84 -3.34
C ASN A 132 -13.11 0.64 -4.86
N ALA A 133 -12.24 -0.25 -5.33
CA ALA A 133 -12.16 -0.62 -6.74
C ALA A 133 -13.46 -1.26 -7.25
N ILE A 134 -14.07 -2.16 -6.48
CA ILE A 134 -15.38 -2.76 -6.80
C ILE A 134 -16.45 -1.67 -6.91
N ALA A 135 -16.52 -0.76 -5.94
CA ALA A 135 -17.48 0.34 -5.94
C ALA A 135 -17.30 1.29 -7.13
N ALA A 136 -16.07 1.49 -7.57
CA ALA A 136 -15.72 2.29 -8.75
C ALA A 136 -15.93 1.56 -10.10
N GLY A 137 -16.31 0.26 -10.10
CA GLY A 137 -16.42 -0.54 -11.31
C GLY A 137 -15.06 -0.89 -11.94
N MET A 138 -13.99 -0.80 -11.18
CA MET A 138 -12.60 -1.05 -11.59
C MET A 138 -12.06 -2.41 -11.12
N SER A 139 -12.94 -3.32 -10.68
CA SER A 139 -12.59 -4.70 -10.34
C SER A 139 -13.03 -5.65 -11.44
N GLY A 140 -12.33 -6.79 -11.56
CA GLY A 140 -12.65 -7.81 -12.54
C GLY A 140 -11.98 -9.13 -12.23
N HIS A 141 -12.37 -10.18 -12.95
CA HIS A 141 -12.04 -11.56 -12.62
C HIS A 141 -10.55 -11.83 -12.44
N ASP A 142 -9.68 -11.26 -13.29
CA ASP A 142 -8.25 -11.53 -13.26
C ASP A 142 -7.60 -10.93 -12.01
N LEU A 143 -7.90 -9.66 -11.71
CA LEU A 143 -7.38 -8.98 -10.53
C LEU A 143 -7.99 -9.54 -9.24
N ASP A 144 -9.28 -9.85 -9.23
CA ASP A 144 -9.98 -10.44 -8.07
C ASP A 144 -9.35 -11.77 -7.66
N ASN A 145 -9.03 -12.64 -8.63
CA ASN A 145 -8.35 -13.91 -8.35
C ASN A 145 -7.00 -13.72 -7.67
N VAL A 146 -6.21 -12.76 -8.14
CA VAL A 146 -4.90 -12.43 -7.54
C VAL A 146 -5.07 -11.93 -6.11
N LEU A 147 -6.02 -11.02 -5.88
CA LEU A 147 -6.28 -10.46 -4.55
C LEU A 147 -6.82 -11.53 -3.58
N GLN A 148 -7.71 -12.42 -4.01
CA GLN A 148 -8.18 -13.53 -3.18
C GLN A 148 -7.04 -14.49 -2.82
N ALA A 149 -6.15 -14.79 -3.77
CA ALA A 149 -4.95 -15.58 -3.51
C ALA A 149 -4.01 -14.85 -2.51
N ALA A 150 -3.86 -13.53 -2.65
CA ALA A 150 -3.07 -12.70 -1.73
C ALA A 150 -3.66 -12.72 -0.31
N TYR A 151 -4.99 -12.64 -0.15
CA TYR A 151 -5.65 -12.74 1.16
C TYR A 151 -5.44 -14.10 1.82
N THR A 152 -5.52 -15.17 1.03
CA THR A 152 -5.26 -16.53 1.51
C THR A 152 -3.82 -16.70 1.95
N THR A 153 -2.87 -16.20 1.13
CA THR A 153 -1.44 -16.22 1.42
C THR A 153 -1.12 -15.41 2.68
N ALA A 154 -1.67 -14.20 2.83
CA ALA A 154 -1.46 -13.37 4.01
C ALA A 154 -1.96 -14.03 5.31
N LYS A 155 -3.11 -14.74 5.26
CA LYS A 155 -3.62 -15.51 6.41
C LYS A 155 -2.68 -16.67 6.76
N ARG A 156 -2.18 -17.40 5.75
CA ARG A 156 -1.25 -18.52 5.96
C ARG A 156 0.08 -18.02 6.53
N VAL A 157 0.66 -16.96 5.98
CA VAL A 157 1.88 -16.35 6.49
C VAL A 157 1.72 -16.01 7.98
N ARG A 158 0.59 -15.45 8.39
CA ARG A 158 0.32 -15.11 9.80
C ARG A 158 0.14 -16.32 10.71
N SER A 159 -0.49 -17.39 10.21
CA SER A 159 -0.77 -18.59 11.03
C SER A 159 0.36 -19.61 11.02
N GLU A 160 1.18 -19.65 9.97
CA GLU A 160 2.22 -20.65 9.76
C GLU A 160 3.64 -20.13 10.11
N THR A 161 3.77 -18.83 10.47
CA THR A 161 5.07 -18.22 10.81
C THR A 161 4.96 -17.34 12.05
N SER A 162 6.09 -17.02 12.67
CA SER A 162 6.16 -16.14 13.84
C SER A 162 5.90 -14.65 13.54
N ILE A 163 5.64 -14.29 12.29
CA ILE A 163 5.38 -12.90 11.89
C ILE A 163 4.10 -12.35 12.53
N GLY A 164 3.13 -13.22 12.81
CA GLY A 164 1.88 -12.85 13.49
C GLY A 164 2.01 -12.71 15.01
N GLU A 165 3.03 -13.31 15.62
CA GLU A 165 3.22 -13.36 17.07
C GLU A 165 3.83 -12.08 17.65
N ARG A 166 4.56 -11.33 16.82
CA ARG A 166 5.21 -10.06 17.17
C ARG A 166 4.73 -8.91 16.29
N ALA A 167 3.42 -8.83 16.10
CA ALA A 167 2.83 -7.71 15.35
C ALA A 167 3.13 -6.38 16.06
N VAL A 168 4.27 -5.80 15.74
CA VAL A 168 4.72 -4.53 16.29
C VAL A 168 4.07 -3.44 15.44
N SER A 169 3.07 -2.76 15.98
CA SER A 169 2.63 -1.50 15.37
C SER A 169 3.71 -0.43 15.54
N ILE A 170 3.71 0.62 14.70
CA ILE A 170 4.59 1.80 14.88
C ILE A 170 4.54 2.29 16.34
N ALA A 171 3.35 2.28 16.93
CA ALA A 171 3.15 2.66 18.32
C ALA A 171 3.89 1.74 19.30
N SER A 172 3.80 0.41 19.11
CA SER A 172 4.49 -0.56 19.97
C SER A 172 6.01 -0.48 19.80
N ALA A 173 6.48 -0.26 18.56
CA ALA A 173 7.91 -0.07 18.28
C ALA A 173 8.45 1.19 18.98
N ALA A 174 7.72 2.31 18.87
CA ALA A 174 8.10 3.55 19.53
C ALA A 174 8.18 3.40 21.07
N VAL A 175 7.20 2.73 21.68
CA VAL A 175 7.18 2.46 23.13
C VAL A 175 8.31 1.52 23.54
N GLN A 176 8.62 0.50 22.73
CA GLN A 176 9.73 -0.40 23.00
C GLN A 176 11.08 0.32 22.93
N ILE A 177 11.30 1.15 21.90
CA ILE A 177 12.50 1.98 21.77
C ILE A 177 12.62 2.93 22.98
N ALA A 178 11.53 3.55 23.40
CA ALA A 178 11.53 4.41 24.56
C ALA A 178 11.91 3.63 25.84
N LYS A 179 11.42 2.40 26.04
CA LYS A 179 11.82 1.52 27.14
C LYS A 179 13.30 1.14 27.07
N ASP A 180 13.80 0.80 25.90
CA ASP A 180 15.20 0.40 25.71
C ASP A 180 16.17 1.56 25.99
N LEU A 181 15.76 2.80 25.65
CA LEU A 181 16.59 4.00 25.87
C LEU A 181 16.51 4.54 27.29
N HIS A 182 15.34 4.50 27.92
CA HIS A 182 15.10 5.20 29.19
C HIS A 182 14.73 4.28 30.36
N GLY A 183 14.53 2.99 30.12
CA GLY A 183 14.16 2.03 31.17
C GLY A 183 12.71 2.19 31.61
N ARG A 184 12.44 2.66 32.80
CA ARG A 184 11.11 2.80 33.37
C ARG A 184 10.39 4.01 32.79
N LEU A 185 9.32 3.80 32.04
CA LEU A 185 8.54 4.90 31.43
C LEU A 185 7.59 5.61 32.40
N ASN A 186 7.21 4.96 33.50
CA ASN A 186 6.30 5.54 34.51
C ASN A 186 6.86 6.74 35.27
N GLU A 187 8.17 6.99 35.16
CA GLU A 187 8.86 8.13 35.79
C GLU A 187 9.11 9.28 34.79
N LEU A 188 8.64 9.13 33.54
CA LEU A 188 8.92 10.08 32.47
C LEU A 188 7.66 10.83 32.03
N SER A 189 7.89 12.05 31.55
CA SER A 189 6.87 12.83 30.82
C SER A 189 7.12 12.71 29.33
N VAL A 190 6.07 12.43 28.55
CA VAL A 190 6.12 12.28 27.11
C VAL A 190 5.32 13.39 26.44
N LEU A 191 5.94 14.11 25.51
CA LEU A 191 5.27 15.06 24.63
C LEU A 191 5.00 14.38 23.28
N ILE A 192 3.73 14.39 22.85
CA ILE A 192 3.34 13.89 21.54
C ILE A 192 2.91 15.08 20.69
N VAL A 193 3.51 15.22 19.50
CA VAL A 193 3.18 16.26 18.53
C VAL A 193 2.44 15.60 17.36
N GLY A 194 1.14 15.88 17.25
CA GLY A 194 0.22 15.31 16.26
C GLY A 194 -1.06 14.79 16.91
N LEU A 195 -2.15 14.73 16.14
CA LEU A 195 -3.49 14.32 16.59
C LEU A 195 -4.08 13.17 15.76
N GLY A 196 -3.26 12.47 14.97
CA GLY A 196 -3.70 11.34 14.14
C GLY A 196 -3.83 10.03 14.92
N GLU A 197 -4.37 9.01 14.27
CA GLU A 197 -4.60 7.66 14.85
C GLU A 197 -3.34 7.03 15.47
N ILE A 198 -2.17 7.28 14.87
CA ILE A 198 -0.88 6.79 15.39
C ILE A 198 -0.56 7.43 16.75
N ALA A 199 -0.85 8.73 16.92
CA ALA A 199 -0.64 9.42 18.20
C ALA A 199 -1.53 8.81 19.29
N ASP A 200 -2.80 8.55 19.00
CA ASP A 200 -3.73 7.88 19.92
C ASP A 200 -3.27 6.46 20.29
N LEU A 201 -2.78 5.70 19.31
CA LEU A 201 -2.22 4.37 19.56
C LEU A 201 -0.99 4.43 20.46
N ILE A 202 -0.08 5.37 20.23
CA ILE A 202 1.12 5.59 21.09
C ILE A 202 0.70 5.94 22.51
N VAL A 203 -0.27 6.85 22.68
CA VAL A 203 -0.79 7.23 24.02
C VAL A 203 -1.34 6.01 24.76
N ARG A 204 -2.15 5.19 24.10
CA ARG A 204 -2.73 3.97 24.71
C ARG A 204 -1.63 2.98 25.10
N GLN A 205 -0.65 2.77 24.25
CA GLN A 205 0.47 1.87 24.49
C GLN A 205 1.37 2.37 25.65
N LEU A 206 1.66 3.68 25.71
CA LEU A 206 2.44 4.28 26.81
C LEU A 206 1.70 4.17 28.15
N LYS A 207 0.38 4.32 28.17
CA LYS A 207 -0.43 4.16 29.39
C LYS A 207 -0.49 2.71 29.88
N ALA A 208 -0.29 1.74 29.01
CA ALA A 208 -0.28 0.31 29.32
C ALA A 208 1.12 -0.23 29.65
N ALA A 209 2.16 0.57 29.48
CA ALA A 209 3.57 0.18 29.59
C ALA A 209 4.18 0.45 30.96
#